data_74a8b64d2dc9678fdf287d15fa0de787
#
_entry.id   74a8b64d2dc9678fdf287d15fa0de787
#
_cell.length_a   1.000
_cell.length_b   1.000
_cell.length_c   1.000
_cell.angle_alpha   90.00
_cell.angle_beta   90.00
_cell.angle_gamma   90.00
#
_symmetry.space_group_name_H-M   'P 1'
#
loop_
_entity.id
_entity.type
_entity.pdbx_description
1 polymer ?
#
loop_
_entity_poly.entity_id
_entity_poly.type
_entity_poly.pdbx_seq_one_letter_code
_entity_poly.pdbx_strand_id
1 'polypeptide(L)'
;MEALTGDEGNLAQRAGRQGPAKVTIAQIAEAAGVSAATVSKVLNGRSEVSAATRQRVQTLLLERHYQRRASSGNAPPPVIDLVFPELDSAWAMEIVKGAVSAAARAGLTIALTSLSDSSGPQTWLEQICARGTRGIILLLSRLSDQEKAELWSRHLPFAVVDPRGEQDPSVTTVGATNWAGGLAATRHLIELGHRRIGVISGRPDLLCSRARMDGYRSAMEAAGLSLAPELMQWGDFGVDGGFREATAMLSLPDRPTAIFAGNDLQAMGVLEAARVVHLRVPDDLSVVGFDDLPLARWTSPPLTTVRQPLAEMATTAVGLLLAQEPGERPEARSIELATTLVPRETTAPCR
;
A
#
# COMPACT_ATOMS: atom_id res chain seq x y z
N MET A 1 -46.68 -55.45 24.94
CA MET A 1 -45.79 -56.55 25.44
C MET A 1 -44.38 -55.93 25.34
N GLU A 2 -43.99 -55.38 26.46
CA GLU A 2 -42.84 -55.77 27.29
C GLU A 2 -41.52 -55.30 26.67
N ALA A 3 -40.60 -54.69 27.31
CA ALA A 3 -40.35 -54.22 28.68
C ALA A 3 -38.95 -53.50 28.59
N LEU A 4 -38.80 -52.41 29.22
CA LEU A 4 -37.88 -52.01 30.31
C LEU A 4 -36.55 -52.80 30.42
N THR A 5 -35.45 -52.05 30.42
CA THR A 5 -34.28 -52.07 31.32
C THR A 5 -33.06 -51.70 30.47
N GLY A 6 -32.10 -50.87 30.82
CA GLY A 6 -31.69 -50.39 32.12
C GLY A 6 -30.62 -49.32 31.92
N ASP A 7 -30.69 -48.37 32.78
CA ASP A 7 -29.71 -47.32 33.09
C ASP A 7 -28.52 -48.02 33.79
N GLU A 8 -27.33 -47.60 33.46
CA GLU A 8 -26.16 -47.43 34.34
C GLU A 8 -24.84 -47.35 33.54
N GLY A 9 -24.14 -46.29 33.73
CA GLY A 9 -22.68 -46.32 33.53
C GLY A 9 -22.07 -45.47 32.43
N ASN A 10 -22.03 -44.16 32.60
CA ASN A 10 -20.82 -43.43 32.21
C ASN A 10 -20.67 -42.08 32.91
N LEU A 11 -20.46 -42.11 34.21
CA LEU A 11 -19.92 -41.02 35.01
C LEU A 11 -18.41 -41.23 35.18
N ALA A 12 -17.62 -41.04 34.14
CA ALA A 12 -16.16 -40.86 34.29
C ALA A 12 -15.57 -40.44 32.94
N GLN A 13 -15.28 -39.18 32.79
CA GLN A 13 -14.15 -38.58 32.06
C GLN A 13 -14.45 -37.14 31.57
N ARG A 14 -14.81 -36.27 32.51
CA ARG A 14 -14.53 -34.82 32.35
C ARG A 14 -13.28 -34.47 33.15
N ALA A 15 -12.12 -35.02 32.75
CA ALA A 15 -10.83 -34.50 33.15
C ALA A 15 -10.51 -33.30 32.22
N GLY A 16 -10.82 -32.09 32.70
CA GLY A 16 -10.47 -30.86 32.03
C GLY A 16 -8.96 -30.80 31.83
N ARG A 17 -8.51 -30.69 30.59
CA ARG A 17 -7.17 -30.20 30.24
C ARG A 17 -7.05 -28.74 30.70
N GLN A 18 -6.56 -28.52 31.91
CA GLN A 18 -6.08 -27.22 32.36
C GLN A 18 -4.79 -26.93 31.58
N GLY A 19 -4.88 -26.06 30.61
CA GLY A 19 -3.68 -25.43 30.03
C GLY A 19 -2.90 -24.64 31.12
N PRO A 20 -1.62 -24.32 30.92
CA PRO A 20 -0.79 -23.64 31.92
C PRO A 20 -1.49 -22.40 32.43
N ALA A 21 -1.59 -22.28 33.77
CA ALA A 21 -2.29 -21.19 34.42
C ALA A 21 -1.70 -19.82 33.99
N LYS A 22 -2.51 -19.01 33.31
CA LYS A 22 -2.07 -17.69 32.83
C LYS A 22 -1.80 -16.78 34.03
N VAL A 23 -0.61 -16.18 34.06
CA VAL A 23 -0.18 -15.23 35.09
C VAL A 23 -1.13 -14.02 35.13
N THR A 24 -1.51 -13.58 36.32
CA THR A 24 -2.43 -12.45 36.55
C THR A 24 -1.72 -11.23 37.08
N ILE A 25 -2.33 -10.03 36.92
CA ILE A 25 -1.80 -8.77 37.50
C ILE A 25 -1.63 -8.88 39.03
N ALA A 26 -2.52 -9.60 39.69
CA ALA A 26 -2.44 -9.81 41.14
C ALA A 26 -1.17 -10.59 41.54
N GLN A 27 -0.81 -11.63 40.79
CA GLN A 27 0.42 -12.40 41.01
C GLN A 27 1.70 -11.60 40.70
N ILE A 28 1.66 -10.70 39.73
CA ILE A 28 2.78 -9.78 39.45
C ILE A 28 2.89 -8.74 40.59
N ALA A 29 1.77 -8.21 41.04
CA ALA A 29 1.73 -7.23 42.14
C ALA A 29 2.29 -7.82 43.44
N GLU A 30 1.89 -9.03 43.78
CA GLU A 30 2.39 -9.78 44.93
C GLU A 30 3.91 -10.01 44.82
N ALA A 31 4.37 -10.52 43.67
CA ALA A 31 5.81 -10.76 43.43
C ALA A 31 6.66 -9.47 43.42
N ALA A 32 6.10 -8.36 42.98
CA ALA A 32 6.77 -7.04 42.99
C ALA A 32 6.68 -6.31 44.34
N GLY A 33 5.88 -6.78 45.28
CA GLY A 33 5.63 -6.11 46.55
C GLY A 33 4.90 -4.77 46.39
N VAL A 34 3.99 -4.66 45.44
CA VAL A 34 3.23 -3.44 45.13
C VAL A 34 1.73 -3.74 44.96
N SER A 35 0.90 -2.70 44.93
CA SER A 35 -0.52 -2.89 44.65
C SER A 35 -0.79 -3.25 43.16
N ALA A 36 -1.88 -3.94 42.88
CA ALA A 36 -2.33 -4.19 41.50
C ALA A 36 -2.56 -2.88 40.72
N ALA A 37 -2.96 -1.81 41.39
CA ALA A 37 -3.08 -0.47 40.81
C ALA A 37 -1.71 0.08 40.36
N THR A 38 -0.63 -0.18 41.13
CA THR A 38 0.73 0.24 40.79
C THR A 38 1.22 -0.53 39.56
N VAL A 39 0.98 -1.85 39.46
CA VAL A 39 1.30 -2.63 38.25
C VAL A 39 0.53 -2.11 37.05
N SER A 40 -0.76 -1.78 37.21
CA SER A 40 -1.57 -1.17 36.16
C SER A 40 -1.03 0.19 35.69
N LYS A 41 -0.55 1.04 36.61
CA LYS A 41 0.10 2.33 36.28
C LYS A 41 1.39 2.12 35.47
N VAL A 42 2.20 1.11 35.80
CA VAL A 42 3.42 0.75 35.05
C VAL A 42 3.06 0.27 33.65
N LEU A 43 2.08 -0.62 33.51
CA LEU A 43 1.57 -1.13 32.23
C LEU A 43 1.00 -0.03 31.33
N ASN A 44 0.46 1.04 31.91
CA ASN A 44 -0.12 2.18 31.20
C ASN A 44 0.86 3.37 31.05
N GLY A 45 2.16 3.18 31.36
CA GLY A 45 3.18 4.22 31.16
C GLY A 45 3.06 5.45 32.07
N ARG A 46 2.23 5.43 33.13
CA ARG A 46 1.99 6.59 34.01
C ARG A 46 3.28 7.01 34.73
N SER A 47 3.59 8.31 34.73
CA SER A 47 4.81 8.91 35.33
C SER A 47 4.88 8.85 36.86
N GLU A 48 3.77 8.57 37.53
CA GLU A 48 3.60 8.59 38.99
C GLU A 48 4.27 7.41 39.73
N VAL A 49 4.98 6.52 39.05
CA VAL A 49 5.67 5.35 39.63
C VAL A 49 7.17 5.55 39.57
N SER A 50 7.86 5.33 40.69
CA SER A 50 9.33 5.50 40.80
C SER A 50 10.05 4.60 39.75
N ALA A 51 11.21 5.06 39.26
CA ALA A 51 12.01 4.30 38.29
C ALA A 51 12.37 2.89 38.78
N ALA A 52 12.73 2.75 40.05
CA ALA A 52 13.08 1.46 40.64
C ALA A 52 11.89 0.50 40.71
N THR A 53 10.69 1.00 41.05
CA THR A 53 9.46 0.18 41.06
C THR A 53 9.06 -0.21 39.65
N ARG A 54 9.17 0.72 38.69
CA ARG A 54 8.89 0.46 37.28
C ARG A 54 9.76 -0.66 36.72
N GLN A 55 11.06 -0.56 36.95
CA GLN A 55 12.01 -1.59 36.46
C GLN A 55 11.72 -2.97 37.06
N ARG A 56 11.45 -3.05 38.38
CA ARG A 56 11.11 -4.30 39.05
C ARG A 56 9.86 -4.95 38.47
N VAL A 57 8.81 -4.16 38.25
CA VAL A 57 7.55 -4.66 37.67
C VAL A 57 7.77 -5.10 36.22
N GLN A 58 8.52 -4.36 35.41
CA GLN A 58 8.84 -4.71 34.03
C GLN A 58 9.62 -6.03 33.92
N THR A 59 10.63 -6.22 34.77
CA THR A 59 11.39 -7.47 34.84
C THR A 59 10.47 -8.67 35.13
N LEU A 60 9.59 -8.56 36.14
CA LEU A 60 8.67 -9.62 36.51
C LEU A 60 7.61 -9.92 35.43
N LEU A 61 7.19 -8.90 34.69
CA LEU A 61 6.28 -9.08 33.54
C LEU A 61 6.94 -9.91 32.42
N LEU A 62 8.22 -9.65 32.14
CA LEU A 62 9.03 -10.40 31.16
C LEU A 62 9.32 -11.83 31.64
N GLU A 63 9.85 -12.01 32.86
CA GLU A 63 10.22 -13.32 33.40
C GLU A 63 9.03 -14.27 33.51
N ARG A 64 7.85 -13.76 33.79
CA ARG A 64 6.64 -14.58 33.93
C ARG A 64 5.80 -14.64 32.66
N HIS A 65 6.29 -14.16 31.55
CA HIS A 65 5.61 -14.14 30.24
C HIS A 65 4.17 -13.59 30.37
N TYR A 66 3.99 -12.50 31.17
CA TYR A 66 2.69 -11.93 31.37
C TYR A 66 2.14 -11.35 30.06
N GLN A 67 1.11 -11.99 29.53
CA GLN A 67 0.35 -11.43 28.41
C GLN A 67 -0.81 -10.61 28.98
N ARG A 68 -0.81 -9.30 28.69
CA ARG A 68 -1.94 -8.44 29.06
C ARG A 68 -3.22 -9.06 28.50
N ARG A 69 -4.15 -9.44 29.39
CA ARG A 69 -5.51 -9.78 28.95
C ARG A 69 -6.04 -8.55 28.22
N ALA A 70 -6.32 -8.69 26.92
CA ALA A 70 -7.24 -7.78 26.27
C ALA A 70 -8.52 -7.85 27.11
N SER A 71 -8.88 -6.76 27.78
CA SER A 71 -10.14 -6.67 28.51
C SER A 71 -11.23 -6.93 27.48
N SER A 72 -11.92 -8.04 27.61
CA SER A 72 -13.09 -8.37 26.83
C SER A 72 -14.19 -7.35 27.21
N GLY A 73 -14.24 -6.25 26.49
CA GLY A 73 -15.22 -5.19 26.68
C GLY A 73 -14.60 -3.82 26.54
N ASN A 74 -14.52 -3.27 25.31
CA ASN A 74 -14.33 -1.84 25.00
C ASN A 74 -12.90 -1.25 24.82
N ALA A 75 -11.83 -2.02 24.69
CA ALA A 75 -10.62 -1.44 24.10
C ALA A 75 -10.84 -1.37 22.55
N PRO A 76 -10.65 -0.21 21.93
CA PRO A 76 -10.71 -0.12 20.48
C PRO A 76 -9.69 -1.08 19.85
N PRO A 77 -9.99 -1.69 18.70
CA PRO A 77 -9.05 -2.56 18.02
C PRO A 77 -7.75 -1.80 17.75
N PRO A 78 -6.60 -2.48 17.80
CA PRO A 78 -5.33 -1.84 17.49
C PRO A 78 -5.34 -1.30 16.06
N VAL A 79 -4.63 -0.20 15.82
CA VAL A 79 -4.70 0.59 14.59
C VAL A 79 -3.41 0.45 13.79
N ILE A 80 -3.52 0.36 12.48
CA ILE A 80 -2.43 0.61 11.51
C ILE A 80 -2.76 1.93 10.80
N ASP A 81 -1.79 2.83 10.72
CA ASP A 81 -1.94 4.07 9.97
C ASP A 81 -1.49 3.90 8.52
N LEU A 82 -2.36 4.29 7.58
CA LEU A 82 -2.00 4.54 6.19
C LEU A 82 -1.75 6.03 6.01
N VAL A 83 -0.53 6.37 5.57
CA VAL A 83 -0.09 7.75 5.42
C VAL A 83 0.05 8.07 3.94
N PHE A 84 -0.72 9.05 3.49
CA PHE A 84 -0.77 9.51 2.11
C PHE A 84 -0.18 10.90 1.97
N PRO A 85 0.52 11.24 0.87
CA PRO A 85 0.81 12.62 0.53
C PRO A 85 -0.48 13.42 0.33
N GLU A 86 -1.42 12.85 -0.44
CA GLU A 86 -2.74 13.41 -0.78
C GLU A 86 -3.74 12.25 -0.90
N LEU A 87 -5.01 12.46 -0.52
CA LEU A 87 -6.06 11.43 -0.52
C LEU A 87 -7.06 11.55 -1.68
N ASP A 88 -6.71 12.27 -2.72
CA ASP A 88 -7.59 12.60 -3.86
C ASP A 88 -7.56 11.60 -5.03
N SER A 89 -6.80 10.53 -4.91
CA SER A 89 -6.52 9.59 -5.99
C SER A 89 -7.39 8.32 -5.93
N ALA A 90 -7.99 7.93 -7.06
CA ALA A 90 -8.69 6.65 -7.20
C ALA A 90 -7.76 5.44 -6.95
N TRP A 91 -6.46 5.55 -7.26
CA TRP A 91 -5.44 4.58 -6.93
C TRP A 91 -5.32 4.38 -5.41
N ALA A 92 -5.29 5.48 -4.64
CA ALA A 92 -5.24 5.43 -3.18
C ALA A 92 -6.43 4.64 -2.60
N MET A 93 -7.62 4.79 -3.17
CA MET A 93 -8.81 4.09 -2.72
C MET A 93 -8.71 2.56 -2.89
N GLU A 94 -8.09 2.06 -3.96
CA GLU A 94 -7.87 0.61 -4.15
C GLU A 94 -6.87 0.06 -3.11
N ILE A 95 -5.82 0.81 -2.77
CA ILE A 95 -4.90 0.48 -1.67
C ILE A 95 -5.66 0.44 -0.33
N VAL A 96 -6.50 1.45 -0.04
CA VAL A 96 -7.31 1.49 1.20
C VAL A 96 -8.20 0.25 1.30
N LYS A 97 -8.90 -0.14 0.23
CA LYS A 97 -9.74 -1.35 0.22
C LYS A 97 -8.95 -2.61 0.56
N GLY A 98 -7.77 -2.76 -0.04
CA GLY A 98 -6.89 -3.91 0.24
C GLY A 98 -6.41 -3.91 1.69
N ALA A 99 -5.95 -2.78 2.21
CA ALA A 99 -5.47 -2.63 3.57
C ALA A 99 -6.57 -2.86 4.61
N VAL A 100 -7.76 -2.28 4.42
CA VAL A 100 -8.92 -2.49 5.31
C VAL A 100 -9.30 -3.97 5.37
N SER A 101 -9.36 -4.65 4.21
CA SER A 101 -9.65 -6.08 4.17
C SER A 101 -8.58 -6.91 4.89
N ALA A 102 -7.29 -6.60 4.71
CA ALA A 102 -6.19 -7.31 5.37
C ALA A 102 -6.18 -7.06 6.88
N ALA A 103 -6.34 -5.82 7.31
CA ALA A 103 -6.39 -5.43 8.72
C ALA A 103 -7.58 -6.09 9.45
N ALA A 104 -8.76 -6.10 8.84
CA ALA A 104 -9.95 -6.73 9.41
C ALA A 104 -9.73 -8.22 9.69
N ARG A 105 -9.06 -8.96 8.76
CA ARG A 105 -8.71 -10.37 8.98
C ARG A 105 -7.74 -10.58 10.15
N ALA A 106 -6.93 -9.58 10.46
CA ALA A 106 -6.00 -9.58 11.58
C ALA A 106 -6.59 -8.99 12.88
N GLY A 107 -7.87 -8.59 12.90
CA GLY A 107 -8.51 -7.95 14.05
C GLY A 107 -8.01 -6.53 14.31
N LEU A 108 -7.59 -5.82 13.27
CA LEU A 108 -7.03 -4.47 13.30
C LEU A 108 -7.96 -3.49 12.59
N THR A 109 -7.77 -2.20 12.87
CA THR A 109 -8.44 -1.08 12.19
C THR A 109 -7.41 -0.28 11.39
N ILE A 110 -7.84 0.31 10.28
CA ILE A 110 -7.04 1.26 9.51
C ILE A 110 -7.44 2.69 9.88
N ALA A 111 -6.46 3.53 10.17
CA ALA A 111 -6.60 4.97 10.20
C ALA A 111 -5.94 5.58 8.95
N LEU A 112 -6.55 6.62 8.41
CA LEU A 112 -6.00 7.38 7.27
C LEU A 112 -5.40 8.68 7.78
N THR A 113 -4.20 9.01 7.31
CA THR A 113 -3.50 10.24 7.63
C THR A 113 -3.01 10.88 6.34
N SER A 114 -3.43 12.13 6.07
CA SER A 114 -2.92 12.94 4.96
C SER A 114 -1.78 13.83 5.43
N LEU A 115 -0.70 13.90 4.65
CA LEU A 115 0.43 14.78 4.93
C LEU A 115 0.16 16.22 4.48
N SER A 116 -0.75 16.42 3.50
CA SER A 116 -1.12 17.75 3.00
C SER A 116 -1.75 18.65 4.07
N ASP A 117 -2.44 18.05 5.04
CA ASP A 117 -3.14 18.76 6.13
C ASP A 117 -2.29 19.00 7.37
N SER A 118 -1.03 18.54 7.37
CA SER A 118 -0.16 18.64 8.53
C SER A 118 0.83 19.80 8.40
N SER A 119 0.96 20.59 9.47
CA SER A 119 1.85 21.77 9.56
C SER A 119 3.36 21.42 9.68
N GLY A 120 3.77 20.20 9.28
CA GLY A 120 5.16 19.76 9.23
C GLY A 120 5.35 18.28 9.57
N PRO A 121 6.53 17.70 9.24
CA PRO A 121 6.81 16.26 9.40
C PRO A 121 6.66 15.74 10.83
N GLN A 122 7.03 16.55 11.82
CA GLN A 122 6.96 16.17 13.23
C GLN A 122 5.52 16.05 13.74
N THR A 123 4.59 16.82 13.19
CA THR A 123 3.19 16.86 13.67
C THR A 123 2.41 15.59 13.32
N TRP A 124 2.60 15.03 12.10
CA TRP A 124 1.88 13.81 11.70
C TRP A 124 2.35 12.58 12.50
N LEU A 125 3.66 12.47 12.73
CA LEU A 125 4.23 11.35 13.48
C LEU A 125 3.81 11.38 14.97
N GLU A 126 3.77 12.57 15.58
CA GLU A 126 3.27 12.73 16.94
C GLU A 126 1.79 12.34 17.06
N GLN A 127 0.96 12.73 16.12
CA GLN A 127 -0.47 12.38 16.10
C GLN A 127 -0.68 10.86 15.98
N ILE A 128 0.08 10.20 15.11
CA ILE A 128 0.04 8.75 14.94
C ILE A 128 0.50 8.05 16.23
N CYS A 129 1.58 8.51 16.85
CA CYS A 129 2.08 7.96 18.11
C CYS A 129 1.08 8.14 19.25
N ALA A 130 0.39 9.28 19.32
CA ALA A 130 -0.63 9.55 20.34
C ALA A 130 -1.84 8.60 20.25
N ARG A 131 -2.17 8.12 19.04
CA ARG A 131 -3.22 7.11 18.83
C ARG A 131 -2.83 5.70 19.26
N GLY A 132 -1.55 5.43 19.49
CA GLY A 132 -1.04 4.12 19.86
C GLY A 132 -1.09 3.14 18.69
N THR A 133 -0.69 3.59 17.49
CA THR A 133 -0.60 2.76 16.28
C THR A 133 0.29 1.53 16.49
N ARG A 134 -0.04 0.44 15.83
CA ARG A 134 0.79 -0.77 15.76
C ARG A 134 1.82 -0.73 14.66
N GLY A 135 1.66 0.18 13.71
CA GLY A 135 2.59 0.35 12.61
C GLY A 135 2.05 1.27 11.52
N ILE A 136 2.90 1.60 10.58
CA ILE A 136 2.67 2.63 9.59
C ILE A 136 2.96 2.09 8.19
N ILE A 137 2.03 2.32 7.26
CA ILE A 137 2.25 2.09 5.83
C ILE A 137 2.23 3.46 5.16
N LEU A 138 3.37 3.86 4.60
CA LEU A 138 3.51 5.10 3.85
C LEU A 138 3.32 4.81 2.36
N LEU A 139 2.65 5.71 1.66
CA LEU A 139 2.34 5.56 0.24
C LEU A 139 3.00 6.68 -0.56
N LEU A 140 3.61 6.35 -1.70
CA LEU A 140 4.28 7.29 -2.58
C LEU A 140 5.22 8.25 -1.82
N SER A 141 5.91 7.74 -0.80
CA SER A 141 6.66 8.54 0.17
C SER A 141 8.15 8.20 0.17
N ARG A 142 8.93 9.15 0.64
CA ARG A 142 10.34 8.97 1.02
C ARG A 142 10.50 9.43 2.45
N LEU A 143 11.07 8.59 3.27
CA LEU A 143 11.43 8.96 4.64
C LEU A 143 12.83 9.58 4.67
N SER A 144 12.96 10.69 5.36
CA SER A 144 14.26 11.24 5.73
C SER A 144 14.97 10.34 6.75
N ASP A 145 16.28 10.47 6.87
CA ASP A 145 17.04 9.70 7.88
C ASP A 145 16.57 10.01 9.30
N GLN A 146 16.14 11.24 9.56
CA GLN A 146 15.59 11.65 10.85
C GLN A 146 14.26 10.93 11.14
N GLU A 147 13.32 10.88 10.19
CA GLU A 147 12.03 10.19 10.35
C GLU A 147 12.23 8.68 10.55
N LYS A 148 13.15 8.07 9.78
CA LYS A 148 13.52 6.66 9.97
C LYS A 148 14.08 6.41 11.38
N ALA A 149 15.02 7.24 11.82
CA ALA A 149 15.61 7.14 13.14
C ALA A 149 14.57 7.28 14.25
N GLU A 150 13.61 8.19 14.09
CA GLU A 150 12.53 8.40 15.04
C GLU A 150 11.56 7.20 15.08
N LEU A 151 11.16 6.65 13.93
CA LEU A 151 10.33 5.45 13.85
C LEU A 151 11.02 4.26 14.53
N TRP A 152 12.30 4.05 14.26
CA TRP A 152 13.08 2.98 14.91
C TRP A 152 13.25 3.19 16.40
N SER A 153 13.51 4.43 16.86
CA SER A 153 13.64 4.72 18.29
C SER A 153 12.36 4.45 19.07
N ARG A 154 11.21 4.59 18.43
CA ARG A 154 9.88 4.30 18.97
C ARG A 154 9.45 2.84 18.80
N HIS A 155 10.28 2.02 18.17
CA HIS A 155 9.96 0.62 17.84
C HIS A 155 8.67 0.47 17.04
N LEU A 156 8.39 1.44 16.15
CA LEU A 156 7.23 1.44 15.28
C LEU A 156 7.56 0.74 13.96
N PRO A 157 6.94 -0.41 13.66
CA PRO A 157 7.07 -1.06 12.36
C PRO A 157 6.54 -0.15 11.25
N PHE A 158 7.25 -0.11 10.11
CA PHE A 158 6.78 0.63 8.95
C PHE A 158 7.18 -0.05 7.63
N ALA A 159 6.39 0.24 6.60
CA ALA A 159 6.64 -0.17 5.22
C ALA A 159 6.25 0.96 4.26
N VAL A 160 6.82 0.96 3.07
CA VAL A 160 6.50 1.96 2.03
C VAL A 160 5.94 1.24 0.81
N VAL A 161 4.81 1.71 0.30
CA VAL A 161 4.22 1.27 -0.96
C VAL A 161 4.52 2.31 -2.04
N ASP A 162 5.08 1.87 -3.17
CA ASP A 162 5.57 2.71 -4.26
C ASP A 162 6.44 3.88 -3.79
N PRO A 163 7.69 3.61 -3.37
CA PRO A 163 8.57 4.63 -2.79
C PRO A 163 8.94 5.75 -3.77
N ARG A 164 9.26 6.92 -3.20
CA ARG A 164 9.79 8.11 -3.92
C ARG A 164 11.32 8.13 -3.87
N GLY A 165 11.93 8.68 -4.93
CA GLY A 165 13.38 8.90 -5.00
C GLY A 165 14.15 7.61 -5.18
N GLU A 166 15.35 7.52 -4.58
CA GLU A 166 16.16 6.31 -4.61
C GLU A 166 15.63 5.30 -3.59
N GLN A 167 15.73 4.02 -3.96
CA GLN A 167 15.33 2.94 -3.08
C GLN A 167 16.31 2.83 -1.90
N ASP A 168 15.79 2.91 -0.69
CA ASP A 168 16.59 2.73 0.53
C ASP A 168 16.62 1.26 0.92
N PRO A 169 17.81 0.61 0.90
CA PRO A 169 17.91 -0.81 1.22
C PRO A 169 17.60 -1.14 2.69
N SER A 170 17.47 -0.13 3.56
CA SER A 170 17.10 -0.30 4.96
C SER A 170 15.59 -0.25 5.21
N VAL A 171 14.78 0.00 4.17
CA VAL A 171 13.33 0.18 4.26
C VAL A 171 12.60 -0.95 3.56
N THR A 172 11.62 -1.53 4.24
CA THR A 172 10.71 -2.51 3.62
C THR A 172 9.81 -1.81 2.63
N THR A 173 9.81 -2.28 1.37
CA THR A 173 9.03 -1.69 0.29
C THR A 173 8.17 -2.72 -0.42
N VAL A 174 7.01 -2.29 -0.89
CA VAL A 174 6.12 -3.06 -1.77
C VAL A 174 5.82 -2.22 -2.99
N GLY A 175 6.04 -2.77 -4.17
CA GLY A 175 5.77 -2.12 -5.45
C GLY A 175 5.15 -3.08 -6.44
N ALA A 176 5.00 -2.61 -7.68
CA ALA A 176 4.64 -3.44 -8.82
C ALA A 176 5.78 -3.46 -9.84
N THR A 177 5.80 -4.48 -10.72
CA THR A 177 6.77 -4.58 -11.81
C THR A 177 6.52 -3.50 -12.88
N ASN A 178 6.70 -2.22 -12.48
CA ASN A 178 6.37 -1.04 -13.27
C ASN A 178 7.11 -1.00 -14.62
N TRP A 179 8.39 -1.37 -14.62
CA TRP A 179 9.18 -1.46 -15.85
C TRP A 179 8.60 -2.48 -16.82
N ALA A 180 8.31 -3.68 -16.34
CA ALA A 180 7.74 -4.75 -17.16
C ALA A 180 6.34 -4.37 -17.68
N GLY A 181 5.55 -3.66 -16.87
CA GLY A 181 4.25 -3.12 -17.28
C GLY A 181 4.36 -2.08 -18.40
N GLY A 182 5.29 -1.12 -18.28
CA GLY A 182 5.56 -0.13 -19.34
C GLY A 182 6.06 -0.76 -20.63
N LEU A 183 6.94 -1.77 -20.51
CA LEU A 183 7.40 -2.60 -21.62
C LEU A 183 6.23 -3.33 -22.32
N ALA A 184 5.35 -3.97 -21.53
CA ALA A 184 4.21 -4.73 -22.06
C ALA A 184 3.19 -3.81 -22.77
N ALA A 185 2.86 -2.66 -22.18
CA ALA A 185 1.98 -1.66 -22.80
C ALA A 185 2.50 -1.20 -24.16
N THR A 186 3.79 -0.86 -24.22
CA THR A 186 4.41 -0.36 -25.46
C THR A 186 4.57 -1.44 -26.50
N ARG A 187 4.96 -2.67 -26.11
CA ARG A 187 5.03 -3.82 -27.03
C ARG A 187 3.68 -4.12 -27.65
N HIS A 188 2.60 -4.09 -26.89
CA HIS A 188 1.25 -4.28 -27.40
C HIS A 188 0.93 -3.28 -28.52
N LEU A 189 1.27 -2.01 -28.36
CA LEU A 189 1.09 -1.01 -29.41
C LEU A 189 1.97 -1.27 -30.65
N ILE A 190 3.22 -1.69 -30.43
CA ILE A 190 4.16 -2.04 -31.52
C ILE A 190 3.66 -3.26 -32.31
N GLU A 191 3.13 -4.27 -31.63
CA GLU A 191 2.55 -5.48 -32.22
C GLU A 191 1.30 -5.17 -33.07
N LEU A 192 0.53 -4.14 -32.67
CA LEU A 192 -0.58 -3.59 -33.45
C LEU A 192 -0.12 -2.74 -34.65
N GLY A 193 1.18 -2.60 -34.88
CA GLY A 193 1.72 -1.91 -36.03
C GLY A 193 2.04 -0.43 -35.80
N HIS A 194 1.79 0.11 -34.61
CA HIS A 194 2.16 1.50 -34.31
C HIS A 194 3.68 1.67 -34.28
N ARG A 195 4.17 2.76 -34.88
CA ARG A 195 5.60 3.07 -34.96
C ARG A 195 5.93 4.42 -34.32
N ARG A 196 4.98 5.36 -34.36
CA ARG A 196 5.08 6.65 -33.71
C ARG A 196 4.14 6.63 -32.50
N ILE A 197 4.73 6.38 -31.33
CA ILE A 197 4.01 6.14 -30.08
C ILE A 197 4.40 7.22 -29.07
N GLY A 198 3.41 7.91 -28.51
CA GLY A 198 3.63 8.85 -27.40
C GLY A 198 3.60 8.15 -26.04
N VAL A 199 4.27 8.74 -25.06
CA VAL A 199 4.17 8.32 -23.66
C VAL A 199 3.97 9.56 -22.77
N ILE A 200 3.01 9.46 -21.83
CA ILE A 200 2.79 10.46 -20.79
C ILE A 200 2.96 9.73 -19.46
N SER A 201 4.12 9.86 -18.81
CA SER A 201 4.36 9.25 -17.52
C SER A 201 3.95 10.17 -16.37
N GLY A 202 4.02 9.69 -15.13
CA GLY A 202 3.79 10.53 -13.96
C GLY A 202 4.99 11.40 -13.60
N ARG A 203 5.00 11.91 -12.36
CA ARG A 203 6.09 12.79 -11.87
C ARG A 203 7.44 12.08 -11.93
N PRO A 204 8.51 12.76 -12.38
CA PRO A 204 9.83 12.14 -12.57
C PRO A 204 10.55 11.78 -11.26
N ASP A 205 10.08 12.28 -10.11
CA ASP A 205 10.61 11.94 -8.79
C ASP A 205 10.05 10.64 -8.22
N LEU A 206 9.02 10.05 -8.86
CA LEU A 206 8.45 8.76 -8.48
C LEU A 206 9.15 7.61 -9.21
N LEU A 207 9.55 6.56 -8.48
CA LEU A 207 10.22 5.39 -9.07
C LEU A 207 9.32 4.68 -10.08
N CYS A 208 8.03 4.52 -9.78
CA CYS A 208 7.06 3.90 -10.69
C CYS A 208 6.96 4.66 -12.03
N SER A 209 6.98 6.01 -12.00
CA SER A 209 6.95 6.83 -13.21
C SER A 209 8.18 6.61 -14.09
N ARG A 210 9.37 6.64 -13.49
CA ARG A 210 10.64 6.38 -14.21
C ARG A 210 10.66 4.97 -14.79
N ALA A 211 10.28 3.97 -14.00
CA ALA A 211 10.27 2.59 -14.44
C ALA A 211 9.31 2.37 -15.63
N ARG A 212 8.11 2.97 -15.64
CA ARG A 212 7.17 2.90 -16.78
C ARG A 212 7.75 3.57 -18.03
N MET A 213 8.37 4.74 -17.88
CA MET A 213 9.07 5.44 -18.98
C MET A 213 10.24 4.61 -19.53
N ASP A 214 11.04 3.99 -18.68
CA ASP A 214 12.17 3.16 -19.09
C ASP A 214 11.71 1.85 -19.76
N GLY A 215 10.58 1.28 -19.32
CA GLY A 215 9.91 0.17 -20.00
C GLY A 215 9.47 0.54 -21.41
N TYR A 216 8.88 1.74 -21.59
CA TYR A 216 8.54 2.27 -22.90
C TYR A 216 9.79 2.42 -23.79
N ARG A 217 10.85 3.07 -23.29
CA ARG A 217 12.11 3.24 -24.04
C ARG A 217 12.67 1.90 -24.49
N SER A 218 12.75 0.94 -23.59
CA SER A 218 13.27 -0.40 -23.88
C SER A 218 12.46 -1.13 -24.95
N ALA A 219 11.13 -0.98 -24.97
CA ALA A 219 10.31 -1.57 -26.02
C ALA A 219 10.53 -0.92 -27.39
N MET A 220 10.61 0.41 -27.42
CA MET A 220 10.86 1.18 -28.66
C MET A 220 12.24 0.85 -29.23
N GLU A 221 13.29 0.86 -28.41
CA GLU A 221 14.67 0.53 -28.81
C GLU A 221 14.78 -0.90 -29.31
N ALA A 222 14.19 -1.87 -28.61
CA ALA A 222 14.19 -3.28 -29.02
C ALA A 222 13.51 -3.52 -30.38
N ALA A 223 12.54 -2.66 -30.74
CA ALA A 223 11.88 -2.68 -32.02
C ALA A 223 12.58 -1.84 -33.12
N GLY A 224 13.71 -1.20 -32.79
CA GLY A 224 14.43 -0.31 -33.73
C GLY A 224 13.66 0.98 -34.04
N LEU A 225 12.76 1.42 -33.15
CA LEU A 225 11.96 2.62 -33.32
C LEU A 225 12.63 3.84 -32.70
N SER A 226 12.45 5.00 -33.34
CA SER A 226 13.01 6.26 -32.86
C SER A 226 12.29 6.75 -31.59
N LEU A 227 13.04 7.20 -30.62
CA LEU A 227 12.56 7.93 -29.46
C LEU A 227 12.51 9.43 -29.80
N ALA A 228 11.31 9.95 -30.00
CA ALA A 228 11.08 11.37 -30.28
C ALA A 228 10.87 12.13 -28.95
N PRO A 229 11.76 13.05 -28.56
CA PRO A 229 11.66 13.74 -27.27
C PRO A 229 10.32 14.45 -27.05
N GLU A 230 9.72 14.98 -28.13
CA GLU A 230 8.42 15.66 -28.10
C GLU A 230 7.24 14.70 -27.78
N LEU A 231 7.45 13.40 -27.90
CA LEU A 231 6.47 12.35 -27.58
C LEU A 231 6.68 11.70 -26.20
N MET A 232 7.68 12.16 -25.45
CA MET A 232 7.98 11.65 -24.11
C MET A 232 7.73 12.73 -23.07
N GLN A 233 6.57 12.70 -22.43
CA GLN A 233 6.15 13.74 -21.49
C GLN A 233 6.01 13.21 -20.07
N TRP A 234 6.23 14.11 -19.12
CA TRP A 234 6.02 13.90 -17.70
C TRP A 234 4.77 14.65 -17.27
N GLY A 235 3.86 13.97 -16.59
CA GLY A 235 2.64 14.55 -16.03
C GLY A 235 2.62 14.46 -14.50
N ASP A 236 1.40 14.48 -13.96
CA ASP A 236 1.11 14.50 -12.53
C ASP A 236 0.23 13.33 -12.07
N PHE A 237 -0.02 12.35 -12.95
CA PHE A 237 -0.98 11.27 -12.79
C PHE A 237 -2.45 11.71 -12.76
N GLY A 238 -2.75 12.98 -13.02
CA GLY A 238 -4.09 13.53 -13.09
C GLY A 238 -4.70 13.52 -14.50
N VAL A 239 -6.03 13.66 -14.56
CA VAL A 239 -6.76 13.77 -15.83
C VAL A 239 -6.34 15.03 -16.60
N ASP A 240 -6.24 16.17 -15.89
CA ASP A 240 -5.88 17.46 -16.50
C ASP A 240 -4.46 17.46 -17.07
N GLY A 241 -3.51 16.82 -16.36
CA GLY A 241 -2.16 16.62 -16.86
C GLY A 241 -2.13 15.75 -18.11
N GLY A 242 -2.86 14.64 -18.11
CA GLY A 242 -3.03 13.77 -19.28
C GLY A 242 -3.63 14.49 -20.47
N PHE A 243 -4.67 15.29 -20.26
CA PHE A 243 -5.31 16.11 -21.29
C PHE A 243 -4.35 17.15 -21.88
N ARG A 244 -3.62 17.89 -21.05
CA ARG A 244 -2.67 18.93 -21.48
C ARG A 244 -1.56 18.36 -22.35
N GLU A 245 -0.89 17.30 -21.87
CA GLU A 245 0.24 16.71 -22.59
C GLU A 245 -0.21 16.00 -23.89
N ALA A 246 -1.38 15.31 -23.85
CA ALA A 246 -1.95 14.69 -25.04
C ALA A 246 -2.33 15.74 -26.09
N THR A 247 -2.95 16.85 -25.68
CA THR A 247 -3.32 17.93 -26.61
C THR A 247 -2.08 18.50 -27.32
N ALA A 248 -0.97 18.70 -26.59
CA ALA A 248 0.28 19.13 -27.18
C ALA A 248 0.82 18.13 -28.22
N MET A 249 0.83 16.84 -27.89
CA MET A 249 1.28 15.77 -28.80
C MET A 249 0.39 15.65 -30.04
N LEU A 250 -0.94 15.73 -29.88
CA LEU A 250 -1.91 15.56 -30.96
C LEU A 250 -1.96 16.79 -31.89
N SER A 251 -1.42 17.92 -31.46
CA SER A 251 -1.27 19.15 -32.27
C SER A 251 -0.01 19.14 -33.13
N LEU A 252 0.89 18.18 -32.98
CA LEU A 252 2.10 18.08 -33.81
C LEU A 252 1.72 17.80 -35.29
N PRO A 253 2.47 18.35 -36.28
CA PRO A 253 2.26 18.03 -37.69
C PRO A 253 2.34 16.54 -38.00
N ASP A 254 3.29 15.85 -37.33
CA ASP A 254 3.44 14.40 -37.37
C ASP A 254 3.07 13.83 -35.98
N ARG A 255 1.76 13.77 -35.71
CA ARG A 255 1.23 13.31 -34.42
C ARG A 255 1.43 11.81 -34.18
N PRO A 256 1.46 11.33 -32.94
CA PRO A 256 1.49 9.91 -32.65
C PRO A 256 0.19 9.22 -33.08
N THR A 257 0.29 7.93 -33.46
CA THR A 257 -0.87 7.07 -33.74
C THR A 257 -1.32 6.27 -32.53
N ALA A 258 -0.52 6.27 -31.48
CA ALA A 258 -0.85 5.66 -30.20
C ALA A 258 -0.21 6.43 -29.04
N ILE A 259 -0.83 6.41 -27.87
CA ILE A 259 -0.31 6.99 -26.62
C ILE A 259 -0.40 5.95 -25.51
N PHE A 260 0.74 5.72 -24.84
CA PHE A 260 0.80 5.04 -23.54
C PHE A 260 0.72 6.11 -22.43
N ALA A 261 -0.38 6.12 -21.69
CA ALA A 261 -0.59 6.95 -20.52
C ALA A 261 -0.10 6.23 -19.27
N GLY A 262 0.64 6.93 -18.42
CA GLY A 262 1.29 6.38 -17.23
C GLY A 262 0.32 5.87 -16.17
N ASN A 263 -0.96 6.28 -16.21
CA ASN A 263 -2.05 5.68 -15.45
C ASN A 263 -3.41 5.87 -16.15
N ASP A 264 -4.47 5.28 -15.59
CA ASP A 264 -5.82 5.32 -16.16
C ASP A 264 -6.44 6.72 -16.12
N LEU A 265 -6.11 7.55 -15.12
CA LEU A 265 -6.59 8.95 -15.05
C LEU A 265 -5.97 9.80 -16.16
N GLN A 266 -4.66 9.66 -16.40
CA GLN A 266 -4.02 10.31 -17.55
C GLN A 266 -4.60 9.80 -18.88
N ALA A 267 -4.90 8.49 -18.98
CA ALA A 267 -5.56 7.93 -20.17
C ALA A 267 -6.94 8.55 -20.42
N MET A 268 -7.72 8.84 -19.37
CA MET A 268 -8.97 9.60 -19.51
C MET A 268 -8.72 10.99 -20.09
N GLY A 269 -7.67 11.67 -19.64
CA GLY A 269 -7.24 12.96 -20.22
C GLY A 269 -6.88 12.84 -21.70
N VAL A 270 -6.18 11.74 -22.09
CA VAL A 270 -5.85 11.45 -23.51
C VAL A 270 -7.13 11.22 -24.32
N LEU A 271 -8.09 10.45 -23.80
CA LEU A 271 -9.37 10.22 -24.47
C LEU A 271 -10.14 11.53 -24.69
N GLU A 272 -10.17 12.41 -23.69
CA GLU A 272 -10.80 13.71 -23.81
C GLU A 272 -10.07 14.63 -24.81
N ALA A 273 -8.74 14.64 -24.83
CA ALA A 273 -7.94 15.37 -25.82
C ALA A 273 -8.25 14.87 -27.25
N ALA A 274 -8.31 13.58 -27.45
CA ALA A 274 -8.68 12.98 -28.74
C ALA A 274 -10.08 13.43 -29.19
N ARG A 275 -11.06 13.42 -28.26
CA ARG A 275 -12.44 13.88 -28.53
C ARG A 275 -12.49 15.35 -28.96
N VAL A 276 -11.73 16.22 -28.30
CA VAL A 276 -11.67 17.66 -28.60
C VAL A 276 -11.10 17.93 -29.99
N VAL A 277 -10.10 17.16 -30.40
CA VAL A 277 -9.50 17.28 -31.75
C VAL A 277 -10.17 16.35 -32.78
N HIS A 278 -11.33 15.79 -32.47
CA HIS A 278 -12.15 14.94 -33.34
C HIS A 278 -11.45 13.66 -33.84
N LEU A 279 -10.54 13.09 -33.06
CA LEU A 279 -9.95 11.79 -33.32
C LEU A 279 -10.78 10.69 -32.66
N ARG A 280 -11.02 9.61 -33.43
CA ARG A 280 -11.74 8.44 -32.94
C ARG A 280 -10.74 7.50 -32.27
N VAL A 281 -11.10 7.05 -31.07
CA VAL A 281 -10.39 5.98 -30.38
C VAL A 281 -11.21 4.70 -30.51
N PRO A 282 -10.65 3.58 -31.01
CA PRO A 282 -9.24 3.37 -31.35
C PRO A 282 -8.84 3.66 -32.80
N ASP A 283 -9.76 4.02 -33.72
CA ASP A 283 -9.55 4.05 -35.17
C ASP A 283 -8.45 5.02 -35.64
N ASP A 284 -8.37 6.22 -35.03
CA ASP A 284 -7.42 7.29 -35.40
C ASP A 284 -6.31 7.44 -34.34
N LEU A 285 -6.52 6.90 -33.12
CA LEU A 285 -5.57 6.94 -32.02
C LEU A 285 -5.80 5.73 -31.08
N SER A 286 -4.78 4.92 -30.89
CA SER A 286 -4.80 3.89 -29.83
C SER A 286 -4.34 4.45 -28.48
N VAL A 287 -4.97 4.02 -27.37
CA VAL A 287 -4.66 4.49 -26.01
C VAL A 287 -4.51 3.29 -25.07
N VAL A 288 -3.40 3.27 -24.31
CA VAL A 288 -3.18 2.29 -23.24
C VAL A 288 -2.98 3.06 -21.93
N GLY A 289 -3.69 2.64 -20.88
CA GLY A 289 -3.54 3.14 -19.51
C GLY A 289 -2.65 2.26 -18.64
N PHE A 290 -2.70 2.53 -17.34
CA PHE A 290 -2.01 1.75 -16.30
C PHE A 290 -2.82 1.84 -15.00
N ASP A 291 -2.83 0.81 -14.17
CA ASP A 291 -3.49 0.56 -12.89
C ASP A 291 -4.66 -0.43 -12.97
N ASP A 292 -5.46 -0.45 -14.03
CA ASP A 292 -6.74 -1.17 -14.17
C ASP A 292 -7.74 -0.79 -13.06
N LEU A 293 -7.87 0.53 -12.84
CA LEU A 293 -8.87 1.06 -11.91
C LEU A 293 -10.29 0.68 -12.35
N PRO A 294 -11.26 0.58 -11.43
CA PRO A 294 -12.65 0.26 -11.77
C PRO A 294 -13.24 1.11 -12.90
N LEU A 295 -12.84 2.39 -12.97
CA LEU A 295 -13.27 3.33 -14.02
C LEU A 295 -12.81 2.95 -15.43
N ALA A 296 -11.69 2.22 -15.59
CA ALA A 296 -11.17 1.81 -16.90
C ALA A 296 -12.17 0.96 -17.71
N ARG A 297 -13.10 0.29 -17.05
CA ARG A 297 -14.15 -0.52 -17.69
C ARG A 297 -15.34 0.32 -18.17
N TRP A 298 -15.44 1.56 -17.68
CA TRP A 298 -16.58 2.45 -17.91
C TRP A 298 -16.24 3.65 -18.79
N THR A 299 -14.98 3.74 -19.27
CA THR A 299 -14.66 4.67 -20.36
C THR A 299 -15.37 4.24 -21.64
N SER A 300 -15.54 5.17 -22.58
CA SER A 300 -16.14 4.88 -23.88
C SER A 300 -15.16 5.29 -25.00
N PRO A 301 -14.53 4.31 -25.64
CA PRO A 301 -14.56 2.84 -25.42
C PRO A 301 -13.86 2.41 -24.10
N PRO A 302 -14.12 1.15 -23.61
CA PRO A 302 -13.44 0.59 -22.45
C PRO A 302 -11.92 0.54 -22.62
N LEU A 303 -11.18 1.02 -21.59
CA LEU A 303 -9.76 1.29 -21.66
C LEU A 303 -8.90 0.02 -21.57
N THR A 304 -8.06 -0.22 -22.60
CA THR A 304 -6.91 -1.12 -22.53
C THR A 304 -5.91 -0.56 -21.53
N THR A 305 -5.47 -1.37 -20.57
CA THR A 305 -4.62 -0.89 -19.47
C THR A 305 -3.72 -1.98 -18.93
N VAL A 306 -2.70 -1.61 -18.17
CA VAL A 306 -1.87 -2.55 -17.41
C VAL A 306 -2.38 -2.62 -15.97
N ARG A 307 -2.81 -3.81 -15.57
CA ARG A 307 -3.28 -4.03 -14.18
C ARG A 307 -2.13 -4.06 -13.20
N GLN A 308 -2.23 -3.24 -12.16
CA GLN A 308 -1.49 -3.40 -10.92
C GLN A 308 -2.35 -4.18 -9.90
N PRO A 309 -1.78 -5.11 -9.14
CA PRO A 309 -2.50 -5.81 -8.08
C PRO A 309 -2.59 -4.96 -6.79
N LEU A 310 -3.21 -3.77 -6.85
CA LEU A 310 -3.19 -2.74 -5.80
C LEU A 310 -3.67 -3.25 -4.43
N ALA A 311 -4.78 -3.99 -4.42
CA ALA A 311 -5.29 -4.58 -3.17
C ALA A 311 -4.34 -5.64 -2.58
N GLU A 312 -3.61 -6.37 -3.44
CA GLU A 312 -2.62 -7.35 -3.01
C GLU A 312 -1.34 -6.66 -2.52
N MET A 313 -0.91 -5.56 -3.15
CA MET A 313 0.20 -4.72 -2.66
C MET A 313 -0.09 -4.25 -1.23
N ALA A 314 -1.30 -3.73 -0.97
CA ALA A 314 -1.72 -3.31 0.35
C ALA A 314 -1.77 -4.48 1.35
N THR A 315 -2.30 -5.64 0.94
CA THR A 315 -2.35 -6.86 1.76
C THR A 315 -0.94 -7.32 2.13
N THR A 316 -0.03 -7.31 1.16
CA THR A 316 1.39 -7.67 1.36
C THR A 316 2.07 -6.70 2.33
N ALA A 317 1.85 -5.40 2.18
CA ALA A 317 2.41 -4.39 3.10
C ALA A 317 1.91 -4.58 4.54
N VAL A 318 0.61 -4.82 4.73
CA VAL A 318 0.04 -5.16 6.05
C VAL A 318 0.67 -6.44 6.61
N GLY A 319 0.82 -7.49 5.81
CA GLY A 319 1.44 -8.75 6.22
C GLY A 319 2.90 -8.58 6.65
N LEU A 320 3.70 -7.85 5.86
CA LEU A 320 5.10 -7.55 6.19
C LEU A 320 5.23 -6.72 7.45
N LEU A 321 4.35 -5.75 7.66
CA LEU A 321 4.32 -4.93 8.86
C LEU A 321 4.01 -5.76 10.11
N LEU A 322 3.04 -6.68 10.02
CA LEU A 322 2.67 -7.56 11.13
C LEU A 322 3.69 -8.66 11.43
N ALA A 323 4.54 -9.00 10.48
CA ALA A 323 5.62 -9.96 10.65
C ALA A 323 6.87 -9.37 11.33
N GLN A 324 6.91 -8.04 11.53
CA GLN A 324 8.02 -7.38 12.24
C GLN A 324 7.87 -7.57 13.74
N GLU A 325 8.89 -8.12 14.39
CA GLU A 325 8.90 -8.25 15.85
C GLU A 325 9.15 -6.90 16.51
N PRO A 326 8.38 -6.53 17.57
CA PRO A 326 8.62 -5.30 18.30
C PRO A 326 10.02 -5.25 18.92
N GLY A 327 10.82 -4.25 18.56
CA GLY A 327 12.14 -4.00 19.14
C GLY A 327 13.32 -4.51 18.33
N GLU A 328 13.11 -5.28 17.27
CA GLU A 328 14.14 -5.64 16.31
C GLU A 328 14.09 -4.71 15.08
N ARG A 329 15.26 -4.38 14.53
CA ARG A 329 15.31 -3.82 13.18
C ARG A 329 14.98 -4.95 12.21
N PRO A 330 13.84 -4.87 11.49
CA PRO A 330 13.51 -5.91 10.54
C PRO A 330 14.56 -5.92 9.42
N GLU A 331 14.86 -7.11 8.92
CA GLU A 331 15.55 -7.24 7.65
C GLU A 331 14.64 -6.60 6.57
N ALA A 332 15.13 -5.53 5.95
CA ALA A 332 14.36 -4.81 4.94
C ALA A 332 14.11 -5.72 3.73
N ARG A 333 12.88 -5.72 3.24
CA ARG A 333 12.44 -6.53 2.09
C ARG A 333 11.88 -5.61 1.02
N SER A 334 12.32 -5.82 -0.21
CA SER A 334 11.73 -5.20 -1.39
C SER A 334 10.95 -6.25 -2.16
N ILE A 335 9.63 -6.05 -2.27
CA ILE A 335 8.73 -6.97 -2.97
C ILE A 335 8.08 -6.23 -4.12
N GLU A 336 8.20 -6.77 -5.32
CA GLU A 336 7.47 -6.30 -6.50
C GLU A 336 6.45 -7.34 -6.93
N LEU A 337 5.19 -6.93 -7.08
CA LEU A 337 4.11 -7.76 -7.55
C LEU A 337 3.94 -7.61 -9.07
N ALA A 338 3.63 -8.72 -9.73
CA ALA A 338 3.55 -8.76 -11.19
C ALA A 338 2.40 -7.90 -11.73
N THR A 339 2.68 -7.12 -12.77
CA THR A 339 1.69 -6.41 -13.58
C THR A 339 1.24 -7.26 -14.75
N THR A 340 0.03 -7.00 -15.28
CA THR A 340 -0.54 -7.76 -16.41
C THR A 340 -1.27 -6.80 -17.36
N LEU A 341 -0.99 -6.87 -18.65
CA LEU A 341 -1.75 -6.15 -19.66
C LEU A 341 -3.18 -6.72 -19.75
N VAL A 342 -4.15 -5.81 -19.79
CA VAL A 342 -5.59 -6.10 -19.94
C VAL A 342 -6.11 -5.43 -21.20
N PRO A 343 -6.08 -6.09 -22.37
CA PRO A 343 -6.62 -5.53 -23.60
C PRO A 343 -8.14 -5.32 -23.49
N ARG A 344 -8.60 -4.17 -24.00
CA ARG A 344 -10.02 -3.82 -24.15
C ARG A 344 -10.23 -3.17 -25.52
N GLU A 345 -10.94 -2.04 -25.58
CA GLU A 345 -11.44 -1.49 -26.86
C GLU A 345 -10.75 -0.17 -27.27
N THR A 346 -9.80 0.34 -26.50
CA THR A 346 -9.08 1.59 -26.87
C THR A 346 -7.85 1.37 -27.73
N THR A 347 -7.58 0.15 -28.19
CA THR A 347 -6.46 -0.17 -29.08
C THR A 347 -6.90 -0.96 -30.28
N ALA A 348 -6.37 -0.65 -31.47
CA ALA A 348 -6.62 -1.34 -32.73
C ALA A 348 -5.34 -1.39 -33.58
N PRO A 349 -5.28 -2.26 -34.61
CA PRO A 349 -4.19 -2.24 -35.58
C PRO A 349 -4.03 -0.86 -36.23
N CYS A 350 -2.76 -0.42 -36.35
CA CYS A 350 -2.42 0.84 -37.02
C CYS A 350 -2.78 0.72 -38.54
N ARG A 351 -3.54 1.69 -39.02
CA ARG A 351 -3.95 1.79 -40.45
C ARG A 351 -2.97 2.61 -41.26
#